data_399ca81d114d5a7c8c849cb9a0aaeff7
#
_entry.id   399ca81d114d5a7c8c849cb9a0aaeff7
#
_cell.length_a   1.000
_cell.length_b   1.000
_cell.length_c   1.000
_cell.angle_alpha   90.00
_cell.angle_beta   90.00
_cell.angle_gamma   90.00
#
_symmetry.space_group_name_H-M   'P 1'
#
loop_
_entity.id
_entity.type
_entity.pdbx_description
1 polymer ?
#
loop_
_entity_poly.entity_id
_entity_poly.type
_entity_poly.pdbx_seq_one_letter_code
_entity_poly.pdbx_strand_id
1 'polypeptide(L)'
;MTEKTTQTLNFTIKPEPAALSGEVERMLDFVFGPTRFDKASYLFREGVDPVPELSYVAMLGDEVVGTIRYWPIHVGPTNHPALLLGPLGITPRLAGKGIGRTLTFRTLEVAAEMGHDLVLLVGDVDYYKRFGFVPATPHGFVMPGEKRPERLQVAPLKRGLLGVVRGDIRHAHGRAIVPAAIDPALAGIGAAPAENSQLDAR
;
A
#
# COMPACT_ATOMS: atom_id res chain seq x y z
N MET A 1 26.12 4.80 -33.37
CA MET A 1 24.71 4.84 -32.92
C MET A 1 24.39 3.47 -32.38
N THR A 2 24.43 3.29 -31.06
CA THR A 2 24.13 2.01 -30.42
C THR A 2 22.64 2.01 -30.11
N GLU A 3 21.86 1.20 -30.84
CA GLU A 3 20.45 0.94 -30.53
C GLU A 3 20.37 0.33 -29.14
N LYS A 4 19.77 1.07 -28.18
CA LYS A 4 19.32 0.52 -26.92
C LYS A 4 18.15 -0.41 -27.20
N THR A 5 18.42 -1.69 -27.37
CA THR A 5 17.40 -2.71 -27.37
C THR A 5 16.71 -2.69 -26.01
N THR A 6 15.54 -2.08 -25.93
CA THR A 6 14.70 -2.12 -24.73
C THR A 6 14.16 -3.55 -24.62
N GLN A 7 14.89 -4.42 -23.91
CA GLN A 7 14.37 -5.72 -23.55
C GLN A 7 13.10 -5.53 -22.72
N THR A 8 11.96 -5.85 -23.31
CA THR A 8 10.69 -5.90 -22.59
C THR A 8 10.79 -6.99 -21.54
N LEU A 9 10.72 -6.62 -20.26
CA LEU A 9 10.74 -7.57 -19.16
C LEU A 9 9.46 -8.42 -19.22
N ASN A 10 9.61 -9.71 -19.46
CA ASN A 10 8.48 -10.64 -19.51
C ASN A 10 8.18 -11.19 -18.11
N PHE A 11 7.31 -10.53 -17.36
CA PHE A 11 6.79 -11.00 -16.09
C PHE A 11 5.31 -11.34 -16.20
N THR A 12 4.82 -12.22 -15.35
CA THR A 12 3.40 -12.54 -15.22
C THR A 12 2.87 -12.09 -13.88
N ILE A 13 1.58 -11.76 -13.81
CA ILE A 13 0.89 -11.51 -12.54
C ILE A 13 -0.20 -12.56 -12.36
N LYS A 14 -0.37 -13.02 -11.12
CA LYS A 14 -1.41 -14.00 -10.74
C LYS A 14 -1.86 -13.77 -9.31
N PRO A 15 -3.05 -14.26 -8.92
CA PRO A 15 -3.43 -14.34 -7.52
C PRO A 15 -2.33 -15.02 -6.71
N GLU A 16 -2.09 -14.56 -5.49
CA GLU A 16 -1.07 -15.10 -4.60
C GLU A 16 -1.48 -16.49 -4.11
N PRO A 17 -0.79 -17.57 -4.49
CA PRO A 17 -1.06 -18.88 -3.92
C PRO A 17 -0.58 -18.94 -2.47
N ALA A 18 -1.32 -19.62 -1.58
CA ALA A 18 -0.93 -19.78 -0.18
C ALA A 18 0.49 -20.36 -0.02
N ALA A 19 0.92 -21.23 -0.93
CA ALA A 19 2.26 -21.81 -0.93
C ALA A 19 3.39 -20.77 -1.11
N LEU A 20 3.11 -19.61 -1.71
CA LEU A 20 4.10 -18.54 -1.90
C LEU A 20 4.10 -17.50 -0.77
N SER A 21 3.18 -17.58 0.20
CA SER A 21 3.06 -16.57 1.25
C SER A 21 4.38 -16.36 2.01
N GLY A 22 5.10 -17.41 2.35
CA GLY A 22 6.42 -17.31 3.01
C GLY A 22 7.50 -16.66 2.15
N GLU A 23 7.45 -16.85 0.83
CA GLU A 23 8.38 -16.20 -0.11
C GLU A 23 8.05 -14.72 -0.25
N VAL A 24 6.77 -14.40 -0.32
CA VAL A 24 6.27 -13.02 -0.34
C VAL A 24 6.71 -12.26 0.91
N GLU A 25 6.59 -12.85 2.11
CA GLU A 25 7.05 -12.21 3.35
C GLU A 25 8.55 -11.94 3.33
N ARG A 26 9.37 -12.91 2.92
CA ARG A 26 10.84 -12.72 2.77
C ARG A 26 11.18 -11.60 1.79
N MET A 27 10.47 -11.53 0.66
CA MET A 27 10.66 -10.46 -0.33
C MET A 27 10.26 -9.10 0.26
N LEU A 28 9.16 -9.02 1.00
CA LEU A 28 8.74 -7.78 1.67
C LEU A 28 9.73 -7.34 2.75
N ASP A 29 10.31 -8.27 3.52
CA ASP A 29 11.36 -7.97 4.50
C ASP A 29 12.63 -7.44 3.82
N PHE A 30 12.97 -8.00 2.67
CA PHE A 30 14.09 -7.50 1.88
C PHE A 30 13.84 -6.09 1.32
N VAL A 31 12.62 -5.81 0.84
CA VAL A 31 12.27 -4.52 0.22
C VAL A 31 12.11 -3.39 1.23
N PHE A 32 11.47 -3.66 2.37
CA PHE A 32 11.07 -2.63 3.33
C PHE A 32 11.86 -2.65 4.64
N GLY A 33 12.63 -3.69 4.88
CA GLY A 33 13.33 -3.92 6.14
C GLY A 33 12.39 -4.31 7.29
N PRO A 34 12.98 -4.61 8.48
CA PRO A 34 12.24 -5.09 9.65
C PRO A 34 11.29 -4.02 10.24
N THR A 35 11.61 -2.74 10.05
CA THR A 35 10.79 -1.61 10.55
C THR A 35 9.49 -1.41 9.78
N ARG A 36 9.19 -2.25 8.79
CA ARG A 36 7.91 -2.15 8.05
C ARG A 36 6.69 -2.28 8.95
N PHE A 37 6.81 -3.04 10.03
CA PHE A 37 5.74 -3.27 11.00
C PHE A 37 5.47 -2.06 11.93
N ASP A 38 6.39 -1.09 11.99
CA ASP A 38 6.24 0.14 12.81
C ASP A 38 5.31 1.17 12.15
N LYS A 39 4.89 0.92 10.91
CA LYS A 39 3.98 1.83 10.18
C LYS A 39 2.56 1.71 10.71
N ALA A 40 1.87 2.83 10.88
CA ALA A 40 0.48 2.87 11.34
C ALA A 40 -0.44 1.94 10.57
N SER A 41 -0.24 1.80 9.25
CA SER A 41 -1.04 0.92 8.41
C SER A 41 -0.97 -0.56 8.80
N TYR A 42 0.06 -1.02 9.51
CA TYR A 42 0.16 -2.40 9.98
C TYR A 42 -0.75 -2.69 11.18
N LEU A 43 -1.07 -1.69 12.00
CA LEU A 43 -2.01 -1.83 13.12
C LEU A 43 -3.41 -2.27 12.65
N PHE A 44 -3.77 -1.90 11.43
CA PHE A 44 -5.07 -2.27 10.82
C PHE A 44 -5.08 -3.69 10.26
N ARG A 45 -3.93 -4.36 10.18
CA ARG A 45 -3.76 -5.72 9.64
C ARG A 45 -3.65 -6.79 10.72
N GLU A 46 -3.44 -6.38 11.97
CA GLU A 46 -3.27 -7.32 13.09
C GLU A 46 -4.53 -8.15 13.33
N GLY A 47 -4.42 -9.48 13.18
CA GLY A 47 -5.54 -10.40 13.35
C GLY A 47 -6.62 -10.28 12.28
N VAL A 48 -6.27 -9.72 11.12
CA VAL A 48 -7.12 -9.67 9.91
C VAL A 48 -6.39 -10.37 8.78
N ASP A 49 -7.08 -11.17 8.00
CA ASP A 49 -6.53 -11.75 6.78
C ASP A 49 -6.62 -10.77 5.62
N PRO A 50 -5.65 -10.77 4.70
CA PRO A 50 -5.77 -10.02 3.46
C PRO A 50 -6.90 -10.60 2.61
N VAL A 51 -7.50 -9.78 1.75
CA VAL A 51 -8.50 -10.24 0.79
C VAL A 51 -7.80 -11.12 -0.26
N PRO A 52 -8.10 -12.44 -0.32
CA PRO A 52 -7.35 -13.37 -1.18
C PRO A 52 -7.46 -13.00 -2.66
N GLU A 53 -8.63 -12.57 -3.12
CA GLU A 53 -8.92 -12.20 -4.50
C GLU A 53 -8.19 -10.92 -4.93
N LEU A 54 -7.69 -10.13 -3.96
CA LEU A 54 -6.94 -8.90 -4.17
C LEU A 54 -5.46 -9.02 -3.75
N SER A 55 -5.03 -10.23 -3.39
CA SER A 55 -3.62 -10.54 -3.12
C SER A 55 -3.00 -11.11 -4.38
N TYR A 56 -2.00 -10.42 -4.93
CA TYR A 56 -1.35 -10.80 -6.20
C TYR A 56 0.16 -10.83 -6.06
N VAL A 57 0.79 -11.70 -6.84
CA VAL A 57 2.23 -11.74 -7.04
C VAL A 57 2.60 -11.49 -8.50
N ALA A 58 3.75 -10.87 -8.70
CA ALA A 58 4.43 -10.79 -9.99
C ALA A 58 5.57 -11.81 -10.00
N MET A 59 5.62 -12.63 -11.04
CA MET A 59 6.59 -13.69 -11.23
C MET A 59 7.52 -13.38 -12.40
N LEU A 60 8.81 -13.63 -12.21
CA LEU A 60 9.80 -13.66 -13.28
C LEU A 60 10.39 -15.08 -13.31
N GLY A 61 9.91 -15.93 -14.25
CA GLY A 61 10.10 -17.35 -14.10
C GLY A 61 9.44 -17.86 -12.83
N ASP A 62 10.22 -18.56 -12.00
CA ASP A 62 9.74 -19.11 -10.72
C ASP A 62 9.96 -18.15 -9.53
N GLU A 63 10.58 -16.99 -9.74
CA GLU A 63 10.90 -16.02 -8.68
C GLU A 63 9.74 -15.05 -8.44
N VAL A 64 9.36 -14.82 -7.17
CA VAL A 64 8.48 -13.73 -6.75
C VAL A 64 9.24 -12.42 -6.79
N VAL A 65 8.88 -11.53 -7.71
CA VAL A 65 9.56 -10.24 -7.92
C VAL A 65 8.72 -9.04 -7.52
N GLY A 66 7.46 -9.26 -7.19
CA GLY A 66 6.56 -8.22 -6.71
C GLY A 66 5.33 -8.80 -6.05
N THR A 67 4.72 -8.02 -5.18
CA THR A 67 3.44 -8.36 -4.53
C THR A 67 2.62 -7.12 -4.26
N ILE A 68 1.31 -7.31 -4.19
CA ILE A 68 0.33 -6.34 -3.71
C ILE A 68 -0.74 -7.10 -2.92
N ARG A 69 -1.16 -6.54 -1.78
CA ARG A 69 -2.26 -7.09 -0.97
C ARG A 69 -3.22 -6.00 -0.55
N TYR A 70 -4.44 -6.37 -0.21
CA TYR A 70 -5.47 -5.49 0.31
C TYR A 70 -6.07 -6.08 1.59
N TRP A 71 -6.44 -5.20 2.50
CA TRP A 71 -6.95 -5.55 3.82
C TRP A 71 -8.29 -4.88 4.03
N PRO A 72 -9.30 -5.58 4.55
CA PRO A 72 -10.56 -4.94 4.89
C PRO A 72 -10.35 -3.95 6.04
N ILE A 73 -10.99 -2.81 5.92
CA ILE A 73 -11.07 -1.76 6.96
C ILE A 73 -12.46 -1.16 6.96
N HIS A 74 -12.75 -0.35 7.97
CA HIS A 74 -13.95 0.48 8.00
C HIS A 74 -13.58 1.97 8.08
N VAL A 75 -14.51 2.84 7.70
CA VAL A 75 -14.34 4.29 7.74
C VAL A 75 -15.50 4.97 8.44
N GLY A 76 -15.16 5.89 9.33
CA GLY A 76 -16.10 6.80 9.98
C GLY A 76 -17.08 6.14 10.95
N PRO A 77 -18.04 6.91 11.45
CA PRO A 77 -18.98 6.46 12.48
C PRO A 77 -19.98 5.40 11.98
N THR A 78 -20.24 5.37 10.68
CA THR A 78 -21.15 4.39 10.05
C THR A 78 -20.47 3.07 9.73
N ASN A 79 -19.17 2.92 10.03
CA ASN A 79 -18.36 1.75 9.67
C ASN A 79 -18.47 1.41 8.17
N HIS A 80 -18.36 2.41 7.30
CA HIS A 80 -18.41 2.17 5.85
C HIS A 80 -17.29 1.22 5.44
N PRO A 81 -17.59 0.10 4.76
CA PRO A 81 -16.58 -0.86 4.32
C PRO A 81 -15.61 -0.23 3.31
N ALA A 82 -14.33 -0.47 3.49
CA ALA A 82 -13.30 0.00 2.57
C ALA A 82 -12.11 -0.96 2.55
N LEU A 83 -11.17 -0.73 1.66
CA LEU A 83 -9.95 -1.49 1.54
C LEU A 83 -8.73 -0.64 1.88
N LEU A 84 -7.76 -1.23 2.56
CA LEU A 84 -6.42 -0.68 2.76
C LEU A 84 -5.45 -1.39 1.80
N LEU A 85 -5.01 -0.69 0.76
CA LEU A 85 -4.00 -1.18 -0.18
C LEU A 85 -2.62 -1.19 0.47
N GLY A 86 -1.93 -2.30 0.34
CA GLY A 86 -0.54 -2.50 0.73
C GLY A 86 -0.35 -3.75 1.60
N PRO A 87 0.88 -4.25 1.65
CA PRO A 87 2.06 -3.67 1.01
C PRO A 87 2.05 -3.83 -0.51
N LEU A 88 2.59 -2.85 -1.24
CA LEU A 88 3.02 -2.99 -2.62
C LEU A 88 4.55 -3.03 -2.60
N GLY A 89 5.13 -4.19 -2.85
CA GLY A 89 6.57 -4.41 -2.85
C GLY A 89 7.05 -4.89 -4.22
N ILE A 90 8.17 -4.33 -4.69
CA ILE A 90 8.85 -4.76 -5.92
C ILE A 90 10.32 -4.92 -5.61
N THR A 91 10.92 -6.03 -6.05
CA THR A 91 12.35 -6.25 -5.93
C THR A 91 13.13 -5.06 -6.50
N PRO A 92 14.08 -4.44 -5.76
CA PRO A 92 14.73 -3.18 -6.16
C PRO A 92 15.37 -3.21 -7.55
N ARG A 93 15.98 -4.32 -7.95
CA ARG A 93 16.59 -4.50 -9.29
C ARG A 93 15.60 -4.35 -10.45
N LEU A 94 14.30 -4.45 -10.17
CA LEU A 94 13.21 -4.35 -11.14
C LEU A 94 12.34 -3.10 -10.92
N ALA A 95 12.78 -2.17 -10.08
CA ALA A 95 12.11 -0.89 -9.93
C ALA A 95 11.99 -0.16 -11.27
N GLY A 96 10.89 0.56 -11.48
CA GLY A 96 10.65 1.29 -12.74
C GLY A 96 10.30 0.44 -13.96
N LYS A 97 10.27 -0.90 -13.86
CA LYS A 97 9.96 -1.81 -14.98
C LYS A 97 8.45 -2.06 -15.19
N GLY A 98 7.58 -1.30 -14.54
CA GLY A 98 6.13 -1.36 -14.73
C GLY A 98 5.39 -2.40 -13.88
N ILE A 99 6.09 -3.27 -13.14
CA ILE A 99 5.48 -4.34 -12.33
C ILE A 99 4.45 -3.77 -11.35
N GLY A 100 4.85 -2.78 -10.52
CA GLY A 100 3.95 -2.17 -9.55
C GLY A 100 2.73 -1.52 -10.21
N ARG A 101 2.92 -0.90 -11.38
CA ARG A 101 1.82 -0.33 -12.16
C ARG A 101 0.83 -1.41 -12.60
N THR A 102 1.32 -2.50 -13.15
CA THR A 102 0.47 -3.61 -13.63
C THR A 102 -0.31 -4.25 -12.47
N LEU A 103 0.36 -4.52 -11.34
CA LEU A 103 -0.28 -5.05 -10.13
C LEU A 103 -1.40 -4.12 -9.64
N THR A 104 -1.11 -2.81 -9.51
CA THR A 104 -2.06 -1.84 -8.98
C THR A 104 -3.28 -1.69 -9.90
N PHE A 105 -3.09 -1.54 -11.21
CA PHE A 105 -4.23 -1.44 -12.14
C PHE A 105 -5.10 -2.69 -12.08
N ARG A 106 -4.50 -3.88 -12.19
CA ARG A 106 -5.27 -5.13 -12.19
C ARG A 106 -6.07 -5.33 -10.92
N THR A 107 -5.47 -5.08 -9.77
CA THR A 107 -6.16 -5.31 -8.49
C THR A 107 -7.22 -4.25 -8.18
N LEU A 108 -7.08 -3.01 -8.66
CA LEU A 108 -8.14 -2.00 -8.57
C LEU A 108 -9.34 -2.35 -9.48
N GLU A 109 -9.10 -2.91 -10.66
CA GLU A 109 -10.17 -3.43 -11.53
C GLU A 109 -10.94 -4.54 -10.82
N VAL A 110 -10.21 -5.56 -10.29
CA VAL A 110 -10.83 -6.66 -9.54
C VAL A 110 -11.60 -6.14 -8.33
N ALA A 111 -11.05 -5.19 -7.57
CA ALA A 111 -11.75 -4.59 -6.43
C ALA A 111 -13.08 -3.93 -6.84
N ALA A 112 -13.09 -3.22 -7.97
CA ALA A 112 -14.31 -2.62 -8.51
C ALA A 112 -15.31 -3.68 -8.98
N GLU A 113 -14.85 -4.73 -9.67
CA GLU A 113 -15.66 -5.88 -10.11
C GLU A 113 -16.30 -6.62 -8.92
N MET A 114 -15.58 -6.73 -7.78
CA MET A 114 -16.08 -7.30 -6.53
C MET A 114 -17.08 -6.39 -5.79
N GLY A 115 -17.28 -5.16 -6.28
CA GLY A 115 -18.21 -4.22 -5.68
C GLY A 115 -17.66 -3.39 -4.52
N HIS A 116 -16.34 -3.38 -4.34
CA HIS A 116 -15.74 -2.47 -3.36
C HIS A 116 -15.87 -1.02 -3.81
N ASP A 117 -16.14 -0.15 -2.85
CA ASP A 117 -16.46 1.25 -3.11
C ASP A 117 -15.25 2.18 -2.96
N LEU A 118 -14.31 1.83 -2.06
CA LEU A 118 -13.30 2.76 -1.58
C LEU A 118 -12.00 2.03 -1.24
N VAL A 119 -10.89 2.58 -1.72
CA VAL A 119 -9.54 2.10 -1.40
C VAL A 119 -8.73 3.22 -0.79
N LEU A 120 -8.06 2.95 0.33
CA LEU A 120 -7.13 3.87 0.97
C LEU A 120 -5.71 3.28 0.96
N LEU A 121 -4.71 4.14 1.03
CA LEU A 121 -3.31 3.75 1.20
C LEU A 121 -2.50 4.88 1.84
N VAL A 122 -1.31 4.53 2.33
CA VAL A 122 -0.26 5.49 2.69
C VAL A 122 0.91 5.28 1.74
N GLY A 123 1.21 6.29 0.90
CA GLY A 123 2.20 6.13 -0.15
C GLY A 123 2.67 7.44 -0.78
N ASP A 124 3.46 7.32 -1.84
CA ASP A 124 3.92 8.45 -2.63
C ASP A 124 2.77 9.03 -3.47
N VAL A 125 2.50 10.33 -3.32
CA VAL A 125 1.36 10.99 -3.97
C VAL A 125 1.54 11.02 -5.48
N ASP A 126 2.74 11.29 -5.97
CA ASP A 126 3.01 11.39 -7.41
C ASP A 126 2.93 10.01 -8.08
N TYR A 127 3.29 8.96 -7.35
CA TYR A 127 3.14 7.61 -7.85
C TYR A 127 1.68 7.20 -7.97
N TYR A 128 0.85 7.44 -6.94
CA TYR A 128 -0.51 6.89 -6.88
C TYR A 128 -1.58 7.72 -7.58
N LYS A 129 -1.32 9.02 -7.89
CA LYS A 129 -2.27 9.86 -8.64
C LYS A 129 -2.70 9.29 -10.00
N ARG A 130 -1.80 8.52 -10.67
CA ARG A 130 -2.08 7.87 -11.97
C ARG A 130 -3.12 6.77 -11.91
N PHE A 131 -3.44 6.29 -10.71
CA PHE A 131 -4.44 5.25 -10.45
C PHE A 131 -5.76 5.83 -9.91
N GLY A 132 -5.90 7.16 -9.91
CA GLY A 132 -7.10 7.84 -9.40
C GLY A 132 -7.10 8.11 -7.91
N PHE A 133 -5.96 7.91 -7.22
CA PHE A 133 -5.82 8.33 -5.83
C PHE A 133 -5.65 9.84 -5.71
N VAL A 134 -6.28 10.39 -4.67
CA VAL A 134 -6.19 11.79 -4.26
C VAL A 134 -5.81 11.86 -2.78
N PRO A 135 -5.23 12.97 -2.29
CA PRO A 135 -5.00 13.17 -0.86
C PRO A 135 -6.30 12.97 -0.05
N ALA A 136 -6.25 12.14 0.98
CA ALA A 136 -7.45 11.75 1.73
C ALA A 136 -7.83 12.77 2.82
N THR A 137 -6.85 13.45 3.42
CA THR A 137 -7.07 14.42 4.51
C THR A 137 -8.04 15.55 4.14
N PRO A 138 -7.97 16.18 2.94
CA PRO A 138 -8.93 17.21 2.54
C PRO A 138 -10.37 16.70 2.43
N HIS A 139 -10.55 15.39 2.30
CA HIS A 139 -11.86 14.73 2.26
C HIS A 139 -12.32 14.22 3.63
N GLY A 140 -11.58 14.55 4.71
CA GLY A 140 -11.94 14.22 6.07
C GLY A 140 -11.61 12.80 6.51
N PHE A 141 -10.70 12.10 5.82
CA PHE A 141 -10.20 10.81 6.26
C PHE A 141 -9.00 10.99 7.20
N VAL A 142 -8.98 10.20 8.27
CA VAL A 142 -7.90 10.20 9.25
C VAL A 142 -7.43 8.77 9.50
N MET A 143 -6.13 8.52 9.43
CA MET A 143 -5.55 7.25 9.85
C MET A 143 -4.91 7.42 11.23
N PRO A 144 -5.50 6.87 12.29
CA PRO A 144 -4.91 6.91 13.63
C PRO A 144 -3.47 6.38 13.63
N GLY A 145 -2.55 7.14 14.23
CA GLY A 145 -1.13 6.76 14.29
C GLY A 145 -0.28 7.10 13.08
N GLU A 146 -0.86 7.59 11.97
CA GLU A 146 -0.07 8.01 10.81
C GLU A 146 0.63 9.37 11.09
N LYS A 147 1.97 9.35 11.01
CA LYS A 147 2.80 10.51 11.31
C LYS A 147 2.93 11.50 10.13
N ARG A 148 2.60 11.05 8.94
CA ARG A 148 2.65 11.84 7.69
C ARG A 148 1.30 11.78 6.98
N PRO A 149 0.28 12.48 7.52
CA PRO A 149 -1.09 12.41 7.02
C PRO A 149 -1.22 12.90 5.56
N GLU A 150 -0.28 13.69 5.07
CA GLU A 150 -0.20 14.10 3.67
C GLU A 150 0.03 12.94 2.70
N ARG A 151 0.52 11.79 3.20
CA ARG A 151 0.72 10.58 2.41
C ARG A 151 -0.50 9.65 2.42
N LEU A 152 -1.50 9.94 3.25
CA LEU A 152 -2.76 9.20 3.22
C LEU A 152 -3.54 9.60 1.98
N GLN A 153 -3.93 8.61 1.20
CA GLN A 153 -4.62 8.80 -0.07
C GLN A 153 -5.84 7.91 -0.16
N VAL A 154 -6.80 8.33 -0.98
CA VAL A 154 -8.06 7.63 -1.19
C VAL A 154 -8.41 7.59 -2.69
N ALA A 155 -8.86 6.44 -3.16
CA ALA A 155 -9.46 6.27 -4.49
C ALA A 155 -10.89 5.78 -4.34
N PRO A 156 -11.91 6.57 -4.78
CA PRO A 156 -13.27 6.08 -4.89
C PRO A 156 -13.39 5.21 -6.14
N LEU A 157 -13.78 3.95 -5.96
CA LEU A 157 -14.11 3.05 -7.06
C LEU A 157 -15.55 3.28 -7.55
N LYS A 158 -16.36 3.91 -6.70
CA LYS A 158 -17.71 4.34 -7.02
C LYS A 158 -17.83 5.87 -6.91
N ARG A 159 -18.51 6.49 -7.86
CA ARG A 159 -18.66 7.94 -7.91
C ARG A 159 -19.48 8.47 -6.71
N GLY A 160 -19.17 9.69 -6.27
CA GLY A 160 -19.96 10.41 -5.27
C GLY A 160 -19.65 10.08 -3.82
N LEU A 161 -18.65 9.22 -3.52
CA LEU A 161 -18.33 8.83 -2.15
C LEU A 161 -17.47 9.86 -1.41
N LEU A 162 -16.59 10.58 -2.13
CA LEU A 162 -15.80 11.63 -1.52
C LEU A 162 -16.72 12.78 -1.09
N GLY A 163 -16.66 13.12 0.21
CA GLY A 163 -17.57 14.10 0.83
C GLY A 163 -18.76 13.48 1.56
N VAL A 164 -19.13 12.24 1.26
CA VAL A 164 -20.17 11.49 1.99
C VAL A 164 -19.52 10.58 3.03
N VAL A 165 -18.55 9.75 2.60
CA VAL A 165 -17.75 8.90 3.50
C VAL A 165 -16.58 9.70 4.02
N ARG A 166 -16.44 9.76 5.35
CA ARG A 166 -15.35 10.48 6.03
C ARG A 166 -15.20 10.03 7.47
N GLY A 167 -14.07 10.36 8.08
CA GLY A 167 -13.77 10.08 9.48
C GLY A 167 -12.58 9.14 9.65
N ASP A 168 -12.43 8.62 10.86
CA ASP A 168 -11.32 7.77 11.22
C ASP A 168 -11.40 6.44 10.49
N ILE A 169 -10.24 5.98 10.00
CA ILE A 169 -10.05 4.61 9.56
C ILE A 169 -10.10 3.71 10.78
N ARG A 170 -10.82 2.62 10.69
CA ARG A 170 -11.08 1.67 11.77
C ARG A 170 -10.66 0.27 11.37
N HIS A 171 -10.22 -0.48 12.35
CA HIS A 171 -9.91 -1.90 12.20
C HIS A 171 -11.17 -2.69 11.80
N ALA A 172 -11.05 -3.65 10.87
CA ALA A 172 -12.18 -4.42 10.36
C ALA A 172 -13.00 -5.13 11.45
N HIS A 173 -12.33 -5.61 12.49
CA HIS A 173 -12.96 -6.31 13.63
C HIS A 173 -13.28 -5.37 14.81
N GLY A 174 -13.33 -4.05 14.59
CA GLY A 174 -13.69 -3.09 15.63
C GLY A 174 -12.64 -2.89 16.72
N ARG A 175 -11.44 -3.46 16.59
CA ARG A 175 -10.35 -3.26 17.54
C ARG A 175 -9.95 -1.78 17.59
N ALA A 176 -9.79 -1.24 18.79
CA ALA A 176 -9.26 0.11 18.96
C ALA A 176 -7.82 0.17 18.45
N ILE A 177 -7.53 1.12 17.58
CA ILE A 177 -6.17 1.43 17.17
C ILE A 177 -5.56 2.33 18.25
N VAL A 178 -4.67 1.76 19.04
CA VAL A 178 -3.87 2.52 20.00
C VAL A 178 -2.49 2.70 19.38
N PRO A 179 -2.16 3.90 18.86
CA PRO A 179 -0.80 4.18 18.41
C PRO A 179 0.15 3.93 19.57
N ALA A 180 1.29 3.28 19.33
CA ALA A 180 2.32 3.17 20.34
C ALA A 180 2.60 4.57 20.90
N ALA A 181 2.46 4.75 22.20
CA ALA A 181 2.82 6.01 22.84
C ALA A 181 4.26 6.34 22.43
N ILE A 182 4.48 7.54 21.91
CA ILE A 182 5.84 8.02 21.66
C ILE A 182 6.49 8.04 23.05
N ASP A 183 7.48 7.17 23.26
CA ASP A 183 8.28 7.20 24.47
C ASP A 183 8.90 8.60 24.57
N PRO A 184 8.50 9.42 25.54
CA PRO A 184 9.01 10.79 25.67
C PRO A 184 10.53 10.82 25.85
N ALA A 185 11.17 9.71 26.24
CA ALA A 185 12.62 9.58 26.33
C ALA A 185 13.32 9.53 24.97
N LEU A 186 12.63 9.19 23.88
CA LEU A 186 13.17 9.16 22.51
C LEU A 186 12.92 10.45 21.73
N ALA A 187 12.10 11.37 22.23
CA ALA A 187 11.82 12.65 21.58
C ALA A 187 13.00 13.64 21.60
N GLY A 188 14.09 13.31 22.31
CA GLY A 188 15.27 14.16 22.50
C GLY A 188 16.55 13.71 21.76
N ILE A 189 16.52 12.65 20.97
CA ILE A 189 17.71 12.19 20.26
C ILE A 189 17.63 12.62 18.81
N GLY A 190 18.23 13.77 18.54
CA GLY A 190 18.86 14.26 17.33
C GLY A 190 18.24 13.92 15.99
N ALA A 191 17.73 14.95 15.34
CA ALA A 191 17.70 15.02 13.90
C ALA A 191 19.12 14.79 13.35
N ALA A 192 19.41 13.60 12.84
CA ALA A 192 20.55 13.38 11.98
C ALA A 192 20.26 14.01 10.61
N PRO A 193 21.24 14.66 9.98
CA PRO A 193 21.03 15.37 8.72
C PRO A 193 20.63 14.39 7.60
N ALA A 194 19.70 14.82 6.79
CA ALA A 194 19.33 14.20 5.54
C ALA A 194 20.53 14.26 4.58
N GLU A 195 21.24 13.12 4.44
CA GLU A 195 22.13 12.88 3.30
C GLU A 195 21.68 11.57 2.64
N ASN A 196 20.94 11.69 1.60
CA ASN A 196 21.07 11.03 0.30
C ASN A 196 19.80 11.23 -0.55
N SER A 197 19.64 12.45 -1.02
CA SER A 197 18.83 12.73 -2.21
C SER A 197 19.74 12.71 -3.44
N GLN A 198 20.10 11.53 -3.91
CA GLN A 198 20.67 11.36 -5.26
C GLN A 198 20.54 9.89 -5.69
N LEU A 199 19.37 9.52 -6.13
CA LEU A 199 19.16 8.36 -7.04
C LEU A 199 17.73 8.38 -7.61
N ASP A 200 17.32 9.59 -8.07
CA ASP A 200 16.16 9.69 -8.96
C ASP A 200 16.49 10.72 -10.03
N ALA A 201 17.02 10.27 -11.14
CA ALA A 201 16.93 10.89 -12.46
C ALA A 201 17.98 10.28 -13.40
N ARG A 202 17.61 9.18 -14.06
CA ARG A 202 17.93 8.98 -15.50
C ARG A 202 17.30 7.68 -16.01
#